data_e7b7f309c3ba1a18ba3a203ccee0e74e
#
_entry.id   e7b7f309c3ba1a18ba3a203ccee0e74e
#
_cell.length_a   1.000
_cell.length_b   1.000
_cell.length_c   1.000
_cell.angle_alpha   90.00
_cell.angle_beta   90.00
_cell.angle_gamma   90.00
#
_symmetry.space_group_name_H-M   'P 1'
#
loop_
_entity.id
_entity.type
_entity.pdbx_description
1 polymer ?
#
loop_
_entity_poly.entity_id
_entity_poly.type
_entity_poly.pdbx_seq_one_letter_code
_entity_poly.pdbx_strand_id
1 'polypeptide(L)'
;MVRKKVMSMTLTWQTFAIICPLVFLAGFVDSVAGGGGLISLPAYYLAGLPPVMAAGTNKLSACMGTMMASGKFIAGKRVDWWTAILAALGAFPGSWAGTAVLTHIPEDVIRVMMIAAIPLVAVIVLRKKNGLDAGHGFVPQTLSRPVSFVIGLVVGFYDGLVGPGTGTFLILLFTMGLGMEAVMASGTAKIVNLASNLASLTELLLAGEVLIALGIPAALCGMAGNFIGASMTMKKGTGFIRGMLMVVLALLLAKMLFDVVK
;
A
#
# COMPACT_ATOMS: atom_id res chain seq x y z
N MET A 1 -23.93 16.38 6.04
CA MET A 1 -24.13 16.84 4.65
C MET A 1 -23.44 15.91 3.64
N VAL A 2 -22.22 15.44 3.90
CA VAL A 2 -21.42 14.53 3.04
C VAL A 2 -22.12 13.20 2.78
N ARG A 3 -22.70 12.54 3.80
CA ARG A 3 -23.46 11.27 3.65
C ARG A 3 -24.63 11.34 2.64
N LYS A 4 -25.33 12.49 2.54
CA LYS A 4 -26.41 12.69 1.55
C LYS A 4 -25.88 12.81 0.12
N LYS A 5 -24.70 13.41 -0.07
CA LYS A 5 -24.07 13.58 -1.38
C LYS A 5 -23.55 12.24 -1.95
N VAL A 6 -23.12 11.33 -1.09
CA VAL A 6 -22.64 9.99 -1.48
C VAL A 6 -23.79 9.06 -1.81
N MET A 7 -24.93 9.14 -1.11
CA MET A 7 -26.14 8.37 -1.44
C MET A 7 -26.78 8.76 -2.79
N SER A 8 -26.41 9.91 -3.36
CA SER A 8 -26.82 10.35 -4.69
C SER A 8 -25.78 10.06 -5.79
N MET A 9 -24.65 9.45 -5.47
CA MET A 9 -23.71 8.98 -6.48
C MET A 9 -24.32 7.79 -7.21
N THR A 10 -24.82 8.03 -8.42
CA THR A 10 -25.19 6.96 -9.33
C THR A 10 -23.92 6.25 -9.78
N LEU A 11 -23.65 5.08 -9.18
CA LEU A 11 -22.62 4.19 -9.68
C LEU A 11 -23.02 3.76 -11.09
N THR A 12 -22.39 4.38 -12.07
CA THR A 12 -22.61 4.04 -13.47
C THR A 12 -21.66 2.92 -13.90
N TRP A 13 -22.00 2.19 -14.95
CA TRP A 13 -21.10 1.20 -15.55
C TRP A 13 -19.74 1.82 -15.95
N GLN A 14 -19.73 3.10 -16.32
CA GLN A 14 -18.52 3.85 -16.64
C GLN A 14 -17.57 3.96 -15.44
N THR A 15 -18.10 4.14 -14.23
CA THR A 15 -17.30 4.15 -12.99
C THR A 15 -16.54 2.84 -12.83
N PHE A 16 -17.20 1.71 -13.02
CA PHE A 16 -16.56 0.39 -12.92
C PHE A 16 -15.58 0.14 -14.07
N ALA A 17 -15.89 0.59 -15.29
CA ALA A 17 -15.01 0.47 -16.44
C ALA A 17 -13.69 1.23 -16.27
N ILE A 18 -13.65 2.27 -15.45
CA ILE A 18 -12.43 3.04 -15.12
C ILE A 18 -11.74 2.44 -13.88
N ILE A 19 -12.51 2.22 -12.81
CA ILE A 19 -11.95 1.82 -11.51
C ILE A 19 -11.37 0.41 -11.54
N CYS A 20 -12.07 -0.56 -12.14
CA CYS A 20 -11.62 -1.95 -12.11
C CYS A 20 -10.26 -2.17 -12.80
N PRO A 21 -9.99 -1.65 -14.01
CA PRO A 21 -8.65 -1.75 -14.62
C PRO A 21 -7.57 -1.03 -13.82
N LEU A 22 -7.87 0.16 -13.26
CA LEU A 22 -6.91 0.90 -12.45
C LEU A 22 -6.60 0.18 -11.14
N VAL A 23 -7.58 -0.42 -10.47
CA VAL A 23 -7.36 -1.19 -9.24
C VAL A 23 -6.69 -2.53 -9.54
N PHE A 24 -6.96 -3.16 -10.69
CA PHE A 24 -6.19 -4.31 -11.17
C PHE A 24 -4.71 -3.95 -11.32
N LEU A 25 -4.41 -2.84 -12.03
CA LEU A 25 -3.04 -2.36 -12.21
C LEU A 25 -2.40 -1.99 -10.87
N ALA A 26 -3.15 -1.32 -9.99
CA ALA A 26 -2.72 -1.01 -8.64
C ALA A 26 -2.34 -2.27 -7.86
N GLY A 27 -3.18 -3.30 -7.90
CA GLY A 27 -2.90 -4.58 -7.24
C GLY A 27 -1.67 -5.28 -7.82
N PHE A 28 -1.50 -5.27 -9.14
CA PHE A 28 -0.32 -5.80 -9.80
C PHE A 28 0.96 -5.10 -9.32
N VAL A 29 0.98 -3.76 -9.38
CA VAL A 29 2.13 -2.95 -8.93
C VAL A 29 2.36 -3.13 -7.42
N ASP A 30 1.28 -3.17 -6.63
CA ASP A 30 1.35 -3.33 -5.18
C ASP A 30 2.04 -4.63 -4.77
N SER A 31 1.69 -5.74 -5.40
CA SER A 31 2.29 -7.04 -5.07
C SER A 31 3.75 -7.18 -5.50
N VAL A 32 4.22 -6.38 -6.45
CA VAL A 32 5.62 -6.38 -6.92
C VAL A 32 6.47 -5.40 -6.13
N ALA A 33 6.01 -4.15 -6.03
CA ALA A 33 6.80 -3.03 -5.52
C ALA A 33 6.18 -2.31 -4.32
N GLY A 34 4.97 -2.67 -3.90
CA GLY A 34 4.30 -2.07 -2.75
C GLY A 34 3.69 -0.69 -2.98
N GLY A 35 3.53 -0.26 -4.23
CA GLY A 35 3.08 1.10 -4.59
C GLY A 35 1.63 1.21 -5.06
N GLY A 36 0.77 0.22 -4.82
CA GLY A 36 -0.59 0.17 -5.37
C GLY A 36 -1.47 1.36 -5.02
N GLY A 37 -1.38 1.87 -3.79
CA GLY A 37 -2.15 3.03 -3.34
C GLY A 37 -1.91 4.31 -4.15
N LEU A 38 -0.76 4.41 -4.81
CA LEU A 38 -0.42 5.54 -5.69
C LEU A 38 -1.27 5.59 -6.97
N ILE A 39 -1.83 4.45 -7.35
CA ILE A 39 -2.70 4.31 -8.52
C ILE A 39 -4.16 4.26 -8.08
N SER A 40 -4.48 3.44 -7.08
CA SER A 40 -5.86 3.19 -6.65
C SER A 40 -6.50 4.38 -5.95
N LEU A 41 -5.80 5.13 -5.08
CA LEU A 41 -6.38 6.30 -4.43
C LEU A 41 -6.77 7.40 -5.42
N PRO A 42 -5.90 7.85 -6.36
CA PRO A 42 -6.33 8.75 -7.42
C PRO A 42 -7.51 8.23 -8.24
N ALA A 43 -7.56 6.91 -8.50
CA ALA A 43 -8.70 6.33 -9.21
C ALA A 43 -10.02 6.53 -8.45
N TYR A 44 -10.05 6.28 -7.14
CA TYR A 44 -11.23 6.54 -6.32
C TYR A 44 -11.58 8.04 -6.23
N TYR A 45 -10.59 8.94 -6.24
CA TYR A 45 -10.85 10.39 -6.34
C TYR A 45 -11.48 10.77 -7.68
N LEU A 46 -11.01 10.19 -8.79
CA LEU A 46 -11.61 10.39 -10.12
C LEU A 46 -13.05 9.89 -10.18
N ALA A 47 -13.39 8.86 -9.40
CA ALA A 47 -14.77 8.42 -9.22
C ALA A 47 -15.61 9.39 -8.36
N GLY A 48 -15.01 10.47 -7.84
CA GLY A 48 -15.71 11.51 -7.07
C GLY A 48 -15.87 11.19 -5.57
N LEU A 49 -15.20 10.18 -5.03
CA LEU A 49 -15.27 9.89 -3.61
C LEU A 49 -14.57 10.97 -2.78
N PRO A 50 -15.16 11.39 -1.63
CA PRO A 50 -14.46 12.21 -0.65
C PRO A 50 -13.20 11.52 -0.13
N PRO A 51 -12.18 12.26 0.34
CA PRO A 51 -10.87 11.71 0.72
C PRO A 51 -10.92 10.54 1.69
N VAL A 52 -11.65 10.64 2.80
CA VAL A 52 -11.75 9.57 3.82
C VAL A 52 -12.46 8.35 3.24
N MET A 53 -13.54 8.54 2.48
CA MET A 53 -14.27 7.43 1.85
C MET A 53 -13.46 6.77 0.72
N ALA A 54 -12.68 7.54 -0.04
CA ALA A 54 -11.75 6.99 -1.02
C ALA A 54 -10.69 6.12 -0.32
N ALA A 55 -10.14 6.60 0.82
CA ALA A 55 -9.21 5.82 1.63
C ALA A 55 -9.87 4.53 2.14
N GLY A 56 -11.08 4.59 2.70
CA GLY A 56 -11.79 3.42 3.21
C GLY A 56 -12.13 2.40 2.14
N THR A 57 -12.64 2.87 0.99
CA THR A 57 -12.95 2.00 -0.16
C THR A 57 -11.67 1.38 -0.74
N ASN A 58 -10.58 2.14 -0.78
CA ASN A 58 -9.27 1.63 -1.16
C ASN A 58 -8.76 0.57 -0.17
N LYS A 59 -8.93 0.77 1.16
CA LYS A 59 -8.51 -0.22 2.15
C LYS A 59 -9.27 -1.55 2.00
N LEU A 60 -10.55 -1.53 1.61
CA LEU A 60 -11.30 -2.74 1.31
C LEU A 60 -10.68 -3.49 0.12
N SER A 61 -10.46 -2.82 -0.99
CA SER A 61 -9.85 -3.46 -2.19
C SER A 61 -8.40 -3.87 -1.94
N ALA A 62 -7.61 -3.06 -1.23
CA ALA A 62 -6.23 -3.37 -0.87
C ALA A 62 -6.14 -4.57 0.09
N CYS A 63 -7.00 -4.66 1.10
CA CYS A 63 -7.03 -5.78 2.04
C CYS A 63 -7.24 -7.11 1.31
N MET A 64 -8.26 -7.19 0.46
CA MET A 64 -8.55 -8.41 -0.32
C MET A 64 -7.42 -8.75 -1.29
N GLY A 65 -6.87 -7.74 -2.00
CA GLY A 65 -5.74 -7.92 -2.90
C GLY A 65 -4.47 -8.38 -2.17
N THR A 66 -4.14 -7.73 -1.06
CA THR A 66 -2.96 -8.07 -0.24
C THR A 66 -3.10 -9.47 0.39
N MET A 67 -4.30 -9.87 0.79
CA MET A 67 -4.56 -11.24 1.26
C MET A 67 -4.26 -12.27 0.16
N MET A 68 -4.64 -12.01 -1.07
CA MET A 68 -4.32 -12.88 -2.22
C MET A 68 -2.80 -12.95 -2.46
N ALA A 69 -2.11 -11.81 -2.48
CA ALA A 69 -0.65 -11.77 -2.63
C ALA A 69 0.06 -12.50 -1.47
N SER A 70 -0.37 -12.26 -0.23
CA SER A 70 0.17 -12.94 0.96
C SER A 70 0.05 -14.45 0.83
N GLY A 71 -1.11 -14.96 0.45
CA GLY A 71 -1.31 -16.40 0.21
C GLY A 71 -0.34 -16.96 -0.84
N LYS A 72 -0.07 -16.22 -1.91
CA LYS A 72 0.88 -16.63 -2.94
C LYS A 72 2.32 -16.67 -2.42
N PHE A 73 2.77 -15.65 -1.67
CA PHE A 73 4.11 -15.63 -1.09
C PHE A 73 4.29 -16.70 -0.01
N ILE A 74 3.26 -16.97 0.80
CA ILE A 74 3.27 -18.07 1.79
C ILE A 74 3.42 -19.42 1.07
N ALA A 75 2.58 -19.68 0.06
CA ALA A 75 2.67 -20.91 -0.73
C ALA A 75 4.03 -21.08 -1.42
N GLY A 76 4.65 -19.96 -1.83
CA GLY A 76 5.99 -19.93 -2.40
C GLY A 76 7.12 -19.99 -1.37
N LYS A 77 6.85 -20.09 -0.07
CA LYS A 77 7.83 -20.06 1.03
C LYS A 77 8.73 -18.81 1.00
N ARG A 78 8.15 -17.65 0.63
CA ARG A 78 8.85 -16.37 0.50
C ARG A 78 8.44 -15.38 1.59
N VAL A 79 8.34 -15.86 2.83
CA VAL A 79 7.99 -15.05 4.02
C VAL A 79 8.93 -15.40 5.16
N ASP A 80 9.59 -14.41 5.73
CA ASP A 80 10.26 -14.52 7.02
C ASP A 80 9.23 -14.30 8.14
N TRP A 81 8.84 -15.39 8.77
CA TRP A 81 7.74 -15.39 9.73
C TRP A 81 8.02 -14.59 10.99
N TRP A 82 9.26 -14.59 11.50
CA TRP A 82 9.59 -13.83 12.71
C TRP A 82 9.47 -12.33 12.46
N THR A 83 10.08 -11.85 11.39
CA THR A 83 9.95 -10.45 10.98
C THR A 83 8.51 -10.09 10.65
N ALA A 84 7.79 -10.96 9.91
CA ALA A 84 6.40 -10.74 9.53
C ALA A 84 5.48 -10.57 10.74
N ILE A 85 5.55 -11.49 11.72
CA ILE A 85 4.69 -11.46 12.91
C ILE A 85 5.00 -10.24 13.77
N LEU A 86 6.28 -9.99 14.07
CA LEU A 86 6.65 -8.87 14.93
C LEU A 86 6.29 -7.53 14.30
N ALA A 87 6.57 -7.37 13.01
CA ALA A 87 6.20 -6.15 12.30
C ALA A 87 4.67 -6.02 12.14
N ALA A 88 3.93 -7.11 11.93
CA ALA A 88 2.47 -7.08 11.87
C ALA A 88 1.84 -6.68 13.22
N LEU A 89 2.39 -7.19 14.34
CA LEU A 89 1.98 -6.79 15.70
C LEU A 89 2.21 -5.29 15.97
N GLY A 90 3.23 -4.69 15.37
CA GLY A 90 3.43 -3.24 15.39
C GLY A 90 2.51 -2.52 14.41
N ALA A 91 2.37 -3.04 13.19
CA ALA A 91 1.64 -2.39 12.11
C ALA A 91 0.13 -2.27 12.40
N PHE A 92 -0.46 -3.25 13.06
CA PHE A 92 -1.88 -3.22 13.38
C PHE A 92 -2.25 -2.03 14.30
N PRO A 93 -1.68 -1.86 15.51
CA PRO A 93 -1.98 -0.71 16.36
C PRO A 93 -1.48 0.60 15.75
N GLY A 94 -0.35 0.60 15.05
CA GLY A 94 0.12 1.79 14.33
C GLY A 94 -0.90 2.27 13.30
N SER A 95 -1.38 1.37 12.46
CA SER A 95 -2.34 1.70 11.41
C SER A 95 -3.70 2.11 11.98
N TRP A 96 -4.15 1.46 13.05
CA TRP A 96 -5.35 1.89 13.77
C TRP A 96 -5.22 3.32 14.25
N ALA A 97 -4.14 3.65 14.96
CA ALA A 97 -3.88 5.00 15.45
C ALA A 97 -3.76 6.03 14.30
N GLY A 98 -3.08 5.68 13.20
CA GLY A 98 -2.97 6.54 12.03
C GLY A 98 -4.34 6.82 11.39
N THR A 99 -5.20 5.80 11.28
CA THR A 99 -6.55 5.95 10.72
C THR A 99 -7.46 6.75 11.65
N ALA A 100 -7.34 6.56 12.98
CA ALA A 100 -8.06 7.39 13.95
C ALA A 100 -7.71 8.87 13.79
N VAL A 101 -6.43 9.19 13.58
CA VAL A 101 -6.00 10.57 13.28
C VAL A 101 -6.58 11.03 11.95
N LEU A 102 -6.53 10.21 10.89
CA LEU A 102 -7.07 10.53 9.56
C LEU A 102 -8.53 10.97 9.62
N THR A 103 -9.37 10.29 10.40
CA THR A 103 -10.81 10.59 10.51
C THR A 103 -11.12 11.91 11.21
N HIS A 104 -10.14 12.50 11.91
CA HIS A 104 -10.28 13.79 12.61
C HIS A 104 -9.61 14.97 11.90
N ILE A 105 -8.87 14.71 10.82
CA ILE A 105 -8.17 15.75 10.03
C ILE A 105 -9.14 16.35 8.98
N PRO A 106 -9.10 17.67 8.75
CA PRO A 106 -9.87 18.30 7.67
C PRO A 106 -9.50 17.73 6.29
N GLU A 107 -10.49 17.59 5.41
CA GLU A 107 -10.30 16.97 4.08
C GLU A 107 -9.23 17.65 3.23
N ASP A 108 -9.08 18.98 3.32
CA ASP A 108 -8.05 19.71 2.58
C ASP A 108 -6.63 19.35 3.03
N VAL A 109 -6.45 19.14 4.35
CA VAL A 109 -5.17 18.70 4.90
C VAL A 109 -4.85 17.27 4.46
N ILE A 110 -5.84 16.37 4.47
CA ILE A 110 -5.69 14.99 3.97
C ILE A 110 -5.25 14.99 2.52
N ARG A 111 -5.87 15.82 1.68
CA ARG A 111 -5.52 15.95 0.26
C ARG A 111 -4.07 16.40 0.08
N VAL A 112 -3.64 17.43 0.83
CA VAL A 112 -2.25 17.92 0.81
C VAL A 112 -1.28 16.83 1.28
N MET A 113 -1.58 16.13 2.37
CA MET A 113 -0.74 15.03 2.89
C MET A 113 -0.58 13.91 1.87
N MET A 114 -1.65 13.49 1.20
CA MET A 114 -1.59 12.45 0.17
C MET A 114 -0.78 12.89 -1.05
N ILE A 115 -0.90 14.15 -1.47
CA ILE A 115 -0.10 14.71 -2.56
C ILE A 115 1.38 14.80 -2.15
N ALA A 116 1.68 15.27 -0.94
CA ALA A 116 3.04 15.41 -0.43
C ALA A 116 3.75 14.06 -0.17
N ALA A 117 3.00 13.02 0.19
CA ALA A 117 3.56 11.68 0.39
C ALA A 117 4.18 11.10 -0.90
N ILE A 118 3.61 11.42 -2.05
CA ILE A 118 4.05 10.92 -3.35
C ILE A 118 5.52 11.31 -3.64
N PRO A 119 5.92 12.59 -3.64
CA PRO A 119 7.30 12.97 -3.87
C PRO A 119 8.26 12.48 -2.77
N LEU A 120 7.80 12.40 -1.51
CA LEU A 120 8.60 11.86 -0.42
C LEU A 120 9.00 10.41 -0.69
N VAL A 121 8.03 9.55 -1.05
CA VAL A 121 8.28 8.16 -1.44
C VAL A 121 9.23 8.10 -2.63
N ALA A 122 8.99 8.93 -3.64
CA ALA A 122 9.83 8.99 -4.85
C ALA A 122 11.29 9.31 -4.51
N VAL A 123 11.55 10.35 -3.71
CA VAL A 123 12.90 10.75 -3.30
C VAL A 123 13.61 9.64 -2.51
N ILE A 124 12.93 8.98 -1.57
CA ILE A 124 13.52 7.90 -0.79
C ILE A 124 13.93 6.73 -1.67
N VAL A 125 13.06 6.32 -2.60
CA VAL A 125 13.34 5.22 -3.54
C VAL A 125 14.48 5.58 -4.49
N LEU A 126 14.53 6.82 -5.03
CA LEU A 126 15.59 7.29 -5.93
C LEU A 126 16.96 7.31 -5.29
N ARG A 127 17.05 7.84 -4.07
CA ARG A 127 18.33 7.93 -3.36
C ARG A 127 18.93 6.56 -3.06
N LYS A 128 18.13 5.50 -3.07
CA LYS A 128 18.52 4.15 -2.67
C LYS A 128 18.43 3.11 -3.80
N LYS A 129 18.71 3.54 -5.03
CA LYS A 129 18.64 2.75 -6.27
C LYS A 129 19.34 1.37 -6.18
N ASN A 130 20.39 1.22 -5.37
CA ASN A 130 21.14 -0.02 -5.17
C ASN A 130 20.74 -0.79 -3.89
N GLY A 131 19.74 -0.33 -3.15
CA GLY A 131 19.36 -0.88 -1.85
C GLY A 131 18.63 -2.23 -1.87
N LEU A 132 18.41 -2.82 -3.05
CA LEU A 132 17.75 -4.13 -3.20
C LEU A 132 18.75 -5.30 -3.32
N ASP A 133 20.04 -5.02 -3.34
CA ASP A 133 21.05 -6.08 -3.37
C ASP A 133 21.13 -6.68 -1.96
N ALA A 134 20.82 -7.99 -1.86
CA ALA A 134 20.95 -8.72 -0.62
C ALA A 134 22.40 -8.63 -0.11
N GLY A 135 22.54 -8.11 1.08
CA GLY A 135 23.86 -7.83 1.64
C GLY A 135 23.78 -7.60 3.13
N HIS A 136 24.68 -6.85 3.66
CA HIS A 136 24.72 -6.53 5.08
C HIS A 136 23.65 -5.49 5.40
N GLY A 137 22.60 -5.88 6.14
CA GLY A 137 21.68 -4.92 6.75
C GLY A 137 22.43 -4.02 7.72
N PHE A 138 22.03 -2.75 7.82
CA PHE A 138 22.66 -1.82 8.80
C PHE A 138 22.21 -2.09 10.23
N VAL A 139 21.20 -2.93 10.45
CA VAL A 139 20.70 -3.34 11.77
C VAL A 139 21.42 -4.62 12.21
N PRO A 140 22.09 -4.63 13.38
CA PRO A 140 22.66 -5.85 13.93
C PRO A 140 21.59 -6.94 14.11
N GLN A 141 21.96 -8.20 13.86
CA GLN A 141 21.04 -9.34 13.96
C GLN A 141 20.36 -9.47 15.34
N THR A 142 21.08 -9.07 16.40
CA THR A 142 20.58 -9.04 17.78
C THR A 142 19.39 -8.07 17.97
N LEU A 143 19.34 -6.99 17.19
CA LEU A 143 18.31 -5.97 17.22
C LEU A 143 17.23 -6.14 16.13
N SER A 144 17.36 -7.13 15.25
CA SER A 144 16.42 -7.33 14.14
C SER A 144 14.97 -7.49 14.61
N ARG A 145 14.75 -8.22 15.71
CA ARG A 145 13.41 -8.46 16.28
C ARG A 145 12.72 -7.19 16.78
N PRO A 146 13.29 -6.43 17.74
CA PRO A 146 12.65 -5.20 18.21
C PRO A 146 12.54 -4.15 17.11
N VAL A 147 13.53 -4.06 16.20
CA VAL A 147 13.48 -3.14 15.05
C VAL A 147 12.35 -3.52 14.10
N SER A 148 12.07 -4.81 13.87
CA SER A 148 10.93 -5.24 13.04
C SER A 148 9.60 -4.74 13.59
N PHE A 149 9.38 -4.82 14.92
CA PHE A 149 8.19 -4.27 15.55
C PHE A 149 8.09 -2.75 15.36
N VAL A 150 9.19 -2.02 15.58
CA VAL A 150 9.22 -0.55 15.40
C VAL A 150 8.98 -0.16 13.95
N ILE A 151 9.57 -0.88 12.99
CA ILE A 151 9.29 -0.68 11.55
C ILE A 151 7.79 -0.85 11.30
N GLY A 152 7.21 -1.93 11.80
CA GLY A 152 5.78 -2.18 11.67
C GLY A 152 4.95 -1.03 12.24
N LEU A 153 5.22 -0.61 13.47
CA LEU A 153 4.50 0.45 14.17
C LEU A 153 4.53 1.79 13.40
N VAL A 154 5.73 2.23 13.01
CA VAL A 154 5.92 3.51 12.33
C VAL A 154 5.34 3.49 10.92
N VAL A 155 5.63 2.43 10.15
CA VAL A 155 5.13 2.30 8.78
C VAL A 155 3.63 2.00 8.78
N GLY A 156 3.13 1.26 9.77
CA GLY A 156 1.69 1.04 9.97
C GLY A 156 0.96 2.35 10.27
N PHE A 157 1.49 3.19 11.17
CA PHE A 157 0.92 4.51 11.44
C PHE A 157 0.85 5.37 10.16
N TYR A 158 1.94 5.40 9.39
CA TYR A 158 1.95 6.06 8.09
C TYR A 158 0.89 5.47 7.13
N ASP A 159 0.73 4.16 7.09
CA ASP A 159 -0.26 3.47 6.25
C ASP A 159 -1.71 3.82 6.62
N GLY A 160 -1.98 3.91 7.92
CA GLY A 160 -3.30 4.33 8.43
C GLY A 160 -3.62 5.79 8.13
N LEU A 161 -2.60 6.66 8.22
CA LEU A 161 -2.74 8.10 8.07
C LEU A 161 -2.77 8.53 6.59
N VAL A 162 -1.91 7.95 5.75
CA VAL A 162 -1.68 8.39 4.35
C VAL A 162 -1.84 7.25 3.36
N GLY A 163 -1.15 6.14 3.55
CA GLY A 163 -1.24 4.87 2.83
C GLY A 163 -0.35 4.67 1.61
N PRO A 164 -0.23 5.60 0.63
CA PRO A 164 0.55 5.36 -0.57
C PRO A 164 2.02 5.04 -0.31
N GLY A 165 2.53 3.95 -0.92
CA GLY A 165 3.95 3.58 -0.82
C GLY A 165 4.34 2.77 0.41
N THR A 166 3.43 2.42 1.30
CA THR A 166 3.68 1.61 2.50
C THR A 166 4.44 0.33 2.20
N GLY A 167 3.99 -0.44 1.21
CA GLY A 167 4.69 -1.66 0.81
C GLY A 167 6.10 -1.40 0.31
N THR A 168 6.32 -0.30 -0.40
CA THR A 168 7.65 0.12 -0.85
C THR A 168 8.57 0.41 0.34
N PHE A 169 8.08 1.14 1.34
CA PHE A 169 8.85 1.41 2.56
C PHE A 169 9.20 0.12 3.31
N LEU A 170 8.24 -0.79 3.47
CA LEU A 170 8.48 -2.07 4.12
C LEU A 170 9.55 -2.89 3.37
N ILE A 171 9.44 -3.01 2.03
CA ILE A 171 10.42 -3.72 1.21
C ILE A 171 11.81 -3.11 1.39
N LEU A 172 11.94 -1.77 1.31
CA LEU A 172 13.23 -1.09 1.46
C LEU A 172 13.81 -1.24 2.87
N LEU A 173 12.99 -1.11 3.92
CA LEU A 173 13.44 -1.26 5.29
C LEU A 173 13.86 -2.70 5.61
N PHE A 174 13.17 -3.69 5.06
CA PHE A 174 13.54 -5.10 5.24
C PHE A 174 14.77 -5.48 4.42
N THR A 175 14.91 -4.98 3.19
CA THR A 175 16.12 -5.27 2.39
C THR A 175 17.34 -4.54 2.94
N MET A 176 17.27 -3.26 3.11
CA MET A 176 18.42 -2.44 3.50
C MET A 176 18.67 -2.44 5.01
N GLY A 177 17.59 -2.41 5.80
CA GLY A 177 17.67 -2.41 7.26
C GLY A 177 18.09 -3.77 7.79
N LEU A 178 17.35 -4.81 7.42
CA LEU A 178 17.53 -6.16 7.95
C LEU A 178 18.37 -7.08 7.05
N GLY A 179 18.80 -6.61 5.86
CA GLY A 179 19.62 -7.39 4.93
C GLY A 179 18.85 -8.51 4.21
N MET A 180 17.51 -8.44 4.19
CA MET A 180 16.67 -9.49 3.62
C MET A 180 16.73 -9.48 2.08
N GLU A 181 16.68 -10.66 1.47
CA GLU A 181 16.58 -10.82 0.00
C GLU A 181 15.25 -10.18 -0.49
N ALA A 182 15.27 -9.48 -1.62
CA ALA A 182 14.16 -8.62 -2.07
C ALA A 182 12.83 -9.37 -2.24
N VAL A 183 12.84 -10.61 -2.74
CA VAL A 183 11.62 -11.41 -2.90
C VAL A 183 11.06 -11.83 -1.53
N MET A 184 11.95 -12.20 -0.59
CA MET A 184 11.59 -12.51 0.79
C MET A 184 11.04 -11.26 1.49
N ALA A 185 11.70 -10.11 1.31
CA ALA A 185 11.23 -8.81 1.83
C ALA A 185 9.85 -8.43 1.28
N SER A 186 9.61 -8.66 -0.03
CA SER A 186 8.30 -8.42 -0.64
C SER A 186 7.21 -9.29 -0.02
N GLY A 187 7.46 -10.59 0.16
CA GLY A 187 6.50 -11.51 0.78
C GLY A 187 6.23 -11.17 2.25
N THR A 188 7.28 -10.88 3.02
CA THR A 188 7.19 -10.45 4.42
C THR A 188 6.42 -9.14 4.55
N ALA A 189 6.70 -8.17 3.68
CA ALA A 189 5.99 -6.88 3.64
C ALA A 189 4.50 -7.05 3.37
N LYS A 190 4.07 -8.06 2.57
CA LYS A 190 2.64 -8.31 2.32
C LYS A 190 1.89 -8.76 3.56
N ILE A 191 2.49 -9.56 4.43
CA ILE A 191 1.87 -9.94 5.70
C ILE A 191 1.67 -8.70 6.60
N VAL A 192 2.70 -7.86 6.70
CA VAL A 192 2.65 -6.63 7.50
C VAL A 192 1.61 -5.65 6.94
N ASN A 193 1.60 -5.46 5.61
CA ASN A 193 0.65 -4.60 4.93
C ASN A 193 -0.80 -5.12 5.04
N LEU A 194 -1.01 -6.44 5.07
CA LEU A 194 -2.31 -7.02 5.34
C LEU A 194 -2.80 -6.67 6.74
N ALA A 195 -1.94 -6.78 7.75
CA ALA A 195 -2.28 -6.42 9.13
C ALA A 195 -2.66 -4.93 9.25
N SER A 196 -1.89 -4.04 8.64
CA SER A 196 -2.20 -2.62 8.65
C SER A 196 -3.48 -2.28 7.87
N ASN A 197 -3.71 -2.90 6.71
CA ASN A 197 -4.93 -2.72 5.95
C ASN A 197 -6.17 -3.22 6.70
N LEU A 198 -6.07 -4.35 7.42
CA LEU A 198 -7.15 -4.86 8.25
C LEU A 198 -7.50 -3.89 9.38
N ALA A 199 -6.51 -3.33 10.06
CA ALA A 199 -6.70 -2.35 11.13
C ALA A 199 -7.42 -1.09 10.60
N SER A 200 -6.90 -0.48 9.53
CA SER A 200 -7.52 0.70 8.91
C SER A 200 -8.91 0.41 8.36
N LEU A 201 -9.09 -0.73 7.69
CA LEU A 201 -10.39 -1.12 7.14
C LEU A 201 -11.45 -1.26 8.23
N THR A 202 -11.08 -1.91 9.36
CA THR A 202 -12.01 -2.09 10.48
C THR A 202 -12.48 -0.74 11.02
N GLU A 203 -11.57 0.20 11.22
CA GLU A 203 -11.91 1.52 11.73
C GLU A 203 -12.76 2.33 10.74
N LEU A 204 -12.40 2.33 9.46
CA LEU A 204 -13.16 3.05 8.42
C LEU A 204 -14.53 2.41 8.14
N LEU A 205 -14.67 1.09 8.33
CA LEU A 205 -15.99 0.43 8.30
C LEU A 205 -16.86 0.86 9.48
N LEU A 206 -16.30 0.93 10.69
CA LEU A 206 -17.01 1.40 11.88
C LEU A 206 -17.40 2.88 11.75
N ALA A 207 -16.57 3.69 11.12
CA ALA A 207 -16.86 5.09 10.80
C ALA A 207 -17.91 5.26 9.67
N GLY A 208 -18.22 4.19 8.92
CA GLY A 208 -19.13 4.23 7.77
C GLY A 208 -18.53 4.90 6.53
N GLU A 209 -17.20 4.94 6.43
CA GLU A 209 -16.43 5.60 5.37
C GLU A 209 -15.95 4.60 4.28
N VAL A 210 -16.72 3.55 4.02
CA VAL A 210 -16.42 2.54 2.99
C VAL A 210 -17.60 2.40 2.04
N LEU A 211 -17.39 2.65 0.76
CA LEU A 211 -18.39 2.42 -0.29
C LEU A 211 -18.29 0.97 -0.78
N ILE A 212 -18.98 0.07 -0.08
CA ILE A 212 -18.91 -1.40 -0.32
C ILE A 212 -19.31 -1.76 -1.76
N ALA A 213 -20.35 -1.11 -2.30
CA ALA A 213 -20.85 -1.37 -3.64
C ALA A 213 -19.81 -1.14 -4.76
N LEU A 214 -18.88 -0.20 -4.57
CA LEU A 214 -17.76 0.02 -5.47
C LEU A 214 -16.53 -0.80 -5.05
N GLY A 215 -16.31 -0.93 -3.75
CA GLY A 215 -15.14 -1.56 -3.17
C GLY A 215 -15.02 -3.05 -3.48
N ILE A 216 -16.14 -3.82 -3.48
CA ILE A 216 -16.10 -5.26 -3.75
C ILE A 216 -15.75 -5.57 -5.22
N PRO A 217 -16.40 -4.99 -6.24
CA PRO A 217 -15.98 -5.22 -7.63
C PRO A 217 -14.53 -4.80 -7.88
N ALA A 218 -14.12 -3.65 -7.34
CA ALA A 218 -12.75 -3.19 -7.43
C ALA A 218 -11.77 -4.16 -6.73
N ALA A 219 -12.15 -4.72 -5.57
CA ALA A 219 -11.35 -5.70 -4.84
C ALA A 219 -11.12 -6.98 -5.65
N LEU A 220 -12.13 -7.49 -6.35
CA LEU A 220 -11.99 -8.67 -7.22
C LEU A 220 -10.96 -8.42 -8.33
N CYS A 221 -11.00 -7.24 -8.94
CA CYS A 221 -10.00 -6.84 -9.94
C CYS A 221 -8.61 -6.70 -9.30
N GLY A 222 -8.52 -6.07 -8.13
CA GLY A 222 -7.28 -5.93 -7.36
C GLY A 222 -6.68 -7.27 -6.94
N MET A 223 -7.50 -8.24 -6.54
CA MET A 223 -7.07 -9.62 -6.23
C MET A 223 -6.42 -10.28 -7.44
N ALA A 224 -7.01 -10.16 -8.63
CA ALA A 224 -6.44 -10.71 -9.86
C ALA A 224 -5.07 -10.06 -10.17
N GLY A 225 -4.97 -8.73 -10.06
CA GLY A 225 -3.71 -8.00 -10.22
C GLY A 225 -2.65 -8.46 -9.23
N ASN A 226 -3.00 -8.54 -7.94
CA ASN A 226 -2.10 -9.00 -6.87
C ASN A 226 -1.63 -10.44 -7.08
N PHE A 227 -2.53 -11.33 -7.50
CA PHE A 227 -2.18 -12.72 -7.78
C PHE A 227 -1.14 -12.84 -8.90
N ILE A 228 -1.36 -12.12 -10.00
CA ILE A 228 -0.44 -12.14 -11.16
C ILE A 228 0.89 -11.50 -10.77
N GLY A 229 0.87 -10.32 -10.13
CA GLY A 229 2.08 -9.61 -9.73
C GLY A 229 2.92 -10.39 -8.74
N ALA A 230 2.33 -10.99 -7.70
CA ALA A 230 3.05 -11.85 -6.75
C ALA A 230 3.67 -13.08 -7.44
N SER A 231 2.93 -13.70 -8.37
CA SER A 231 3.44 -14.84 -9.15
C SER A 231 4.63 -14.44 -10.02
N MET A 232 4.56 -13.26 -10.66
CA MET A 232 5.66 -12.74 -11.48
C MET A 232 6.87 -12.33 -10.62
N THR A 233 6.66 -11.76 -9.44
CA THR A 233 7.73 -11.40 -8.50
C THR A 233 8.53 -12.63 -8.10
N MET A 234 7.87 -13.73 -7.75
CA MET A 234 8.55 -14.97 -7.39
C MET A 234 9.29 -15.63 -8.56
N LYS A 235 8.76 -15.50 -9.79
CA LYS A 235 9.38 -16.07 -10.99
C LYS A 235 10.56 -15.25 -11.51
N LYS A 236 10.45 -13.91 -11.50
CA LYS A 236 11.42 -12.98 -12.11
C LYS A 236 12.44 -12.43 -11.12
N GLY A 237 12.18 -12.53 -9.82
CA GLY A 237 13.12 -12.15 -8.77
C GLY A 237 13.38 -10.65 -8.63
N THR A 238 14.52 -10.32 -8.01
CA THR A 238 14.93 -8.96 -7.61
C THR A 238 14.97 -7.96 -8.76
N GLY A 239 15.41 -8.38 -9.95
CA GLY A 239 15.48 -7.50 -11.12
C GLY A 239 14.11 -6.97 -11.54
N PHE A 240 13.06 -7.79 -11.44
CA PHE A 240 11.69 -7.39 -11.75
C PHE A 240 11.13 -6.41 -10.70
N ILE A 241 11.41 -6.65 -9.41
CA ILE A 241 11.03 -5.73 -8.33
C ILE A 241 11.68 -4.36 -8.55
N ARG A 242 12.99 -4.34 -8.86
CA ARG A 242 13.74 -3.12 -9.15
C ARG A 242 13.16 -2.36 -10.34
N GLY A 243 12.89 -3.05 -11.45
CA GLY A 243 12.28 -2.46 -12.64
C GLY A 243 10.92 -1.84 -12.33
N MET A 244 10.08 -2.55 -11.58
CA MET A 244 8.75 -2.05 -11.21
C MET A 244 8.82 -0.87 -10.23
N LEU A 245 9.74 -0.89 -9.27
CA LEU A 245 10.00 0.26 -8.40
C LEU A 245 10.38 1.50 -9.22
N MET A 246 11.21 1.35 -10.26
CA MET A 246 11.57 2.46 -11.16
C MET A 246 10.37 2.98 -11.96
N VAL A 247 9.48 2.10 -12.43
CA VAL A 247 8.24 2.50 -13.11
C VAL A 247 7.31 3.28 -12.17
N VAL A 248 7.10 2.77 -10.96
CA VAL A 248 6.32 3.48 -9.93
C VAL A 248 6.90 4.86 -9.67
N LEU A 249 8.21 4.93 -9.56
CA LEU A 249 8.94 6.16 -9.35
C LEU A 249 8.77 7.16 -10.48
N ALA A 250 8.90 6.70 -11.73
CA ALA A 250 8.72 7.54 -12.91
C ALA A 250 7.29 8.11 -12.98
N LEU A 251 6.28 7.29 -12.66
CA LEU A 251 4.89 7.72 -12.60
C LEU A 251 4.67 8.77 -11.49
N LEU A 252 5.34 8.60 -10.35
CA LEU A 252 5.29 9.56 -9.25
C LEU A 252 5.91 10.90 -9.62
N LEU A 253 7.08 10.87 -10.23
CA LEU A 253 7.77 12.08 -10.69
C LEU A 253 6.98 12.81 -11.79
N ALA A 254 6.42 12.06 -12.75
CA ALA A 254 5.58 12.63 -13.78
C ALA A 254 4.36 13.32 -13.19
N LYS A 255 3.69 12.69 -12.21
CA LYS A 255 2.56 13.32 -11.51
C LYS A 255 2.99 14.57 -10.74
N MET A 256 4.11 14.53 -10.03
CA MET A 256 4.63 15.69 -9.28
C MET A 256 4.91 16.88 -10.20
N LEU A 257 5.53 16.65 -11.37
CA LEU A 257 5.78 17.70 -12.36
C LEU A 257 4.46 18.28 -12.89
N PHE A 258 3.46 17.43 -13.11
CA PHE A 258 2.15 17.87 -13.59
C PHE A 258 1.40 18.72 -12.56
N ASP A 259 1.50 18.37 -11.25
CA ASP A 259 0.86 19.08 -10.15
C ASP A 259 1.55 20.42 -9.81
N VAL A 260 2.85 20.58 -10.15
CA VAL A 260 3.61 21.84 -9.97
C VAL A 260 3.35 22.83 -11.10
N VAL A 261 3.01 22.34 -12.30
CA VAL A 261 2.76 23.16 -13.49
C VAL A 261 1.30 23.68 -13.55
N LYS A 262 0.42 23.16 -12.72
CA LYS A 262 -0.97 23.61 -12.55
C LYS A 262 -1.14 24.51 -11.35
#